data_3e0fdfaaca2ce3dd9327e2b05c9a6f61
#
_entry.id   3e0fdfaaca2ce3dd9327e2b05c9a6f61
#
_cell.length_a   1.000
_cell.length_b   1.000
_cell.length_c   1.000
_cell.angle_alpha   90.00
_cell.angle_beta   90.00
_cell.angle_gamma   90.00
#
_symmetry.space_group_name_H-M   'P 1'
#
loop_
_entity.id
_entity.type
_entity.pdbx_description
1 polymer ?
#
loop_
_entity_poly.entity_id
_entity_poly.type
_entity_poly.pdbx_seq_one_letter_code
_entity_poly.pdbx_strand_id
1 'polypeptide(L)'
;IFILSNTFLQEINHAGAGGLWAELVSNRGFEAGGPDIPSNIDPWSIIGDEYSSLTLSTERSSCFEHNKVALRMEVLCDAEGNNSCPAGGVGVYNPGFWGMNIEKGKKYKVVLYVRSSGAINVSVSLTGPDGLETLATQDIIASSCDVSNWKKMEVLLEANATNPNSRLQLTTTRKGVIWFDQVSTMPVDTYKGHGFRSELAEMLADLKPKFIRFPGGCFVEGEWLRNAFRWKATIGPWEERPGHFGDVWMYWTDDGLGYFELLQLTEDLGAFPVWVFNNGFSHNDQVSTFNVKPFVQEALDSIEFARGDPNSTWGSMRAAMGHPEPFDLRHVALGNEDCAKKNYRGNYLKFHTAIKKAYPDIKIITNCFGFSRKLDHPADFYDYHLYTSANNMFSMAHRFDVTSRAGPKAFVSEYAATGKNAGKGNLLAALAEAAFLIGIEQNSDVVSMASYAPLFVNDNDRRWSPDAIVFNSSQLYGTPSYWAQRFFRESSSATVLHSTLQTNTSTSQLIASAIMWENSGDSKSYLRIKIVNFGNDTVNLKISVDGLEPNSTLLSGSTKTELTSGNLMDENSFNEPNKVKPTQSPLENAGKDMDVVLLPYSLTSFDLLKGSSNLRTARTDYFSRSSSF
;
A
#
# COMPACT_ATOMS: atom_id res chain seq x y z
N ILE A 1 -23.71 -3.09 5.02
CA ILE A 1 -22.37 -2.97 5.62
C ILE A 1 -21.61 -1.95 4.80
N PHE A 2 -21.25 -0.86 5.43
CA PHE A 2 -20.50 0.23 4.87
C PHE A 2 -19.03 0.05 5.24
N ILE A 3 -18.11 0.26 4.29
CA ILE A 3 -16.68 0.01 4.48
C ILE A 3 -15.93 1.30 4.13
N LEU A 4 -15.74 2.16 5.13
CA LEU A 4 -14.85 3.34 5.10
C LEU A 4 -13.53 3.02 5.79
N SER A 5 -12.50 3.78 5.46
CA SER A 5 -11.14 3.61 5.96
C SER A 5 -10.44 2.40 5.34
N ASN A 6 -9.99 2.59 4.11
CA ASN A 6 -9.34 1.53 3.35
C ASN A 6 -8.22 2.12 2.51
N THR A 7 -7.36 1.24 2.04
CA THR A 7 -6.09 1.63 1.48
C THR A 7 -5.99 1.17 0.04
N PHE A 8 -5.47 2.07 -0.77
CA PHE A 8 -5.07 1.81 -2.12
C PHE A 8 -3.55 1.64 -2.17
N LEU A 9 -3.10 0.48 -2.58
CA LEU A 9 -1.69 0.17 -2.71
C LEU A 9 -1.32 0.01 -4.19
N GLN A 10 -0.65 1.00 -4.72
CA GLN A 10 -0.10 1.04 -6.07
C GLN A 10 1.40 1.14 -5.99
N GLU A 11 2.12 0.55 -6.94
CA GLU A 11 3.53 0.81 -7.13
C GLU A 11 3.74 2.17 -7.80
N ILE A 12 3.72 3.19 -6.97
CA ILE A 12 3.97 4.60 -7.27
C ILE A 12 4.80 5.18 -6.13
N ASN A 13 5.66 6.14 -6.39
CA ASN A 13 6.44 6.81 -5.35
C ASN A 13 7.29 5.83 -4.51
N HIS A 14 7.71 4.70 -5.08
CA HIS A 14 8.40 3.62 -4.37
C HIS A 14 7.61 3.07 -3.16
N ALA A 15 6.30 2.96 -3.29
CA ALA A 15 5.45 2.41 -2.24
C ALA A 15 5.77 0.95 -1.91
N GLY A 16 6.13 0.15 -2.91
CA GLY A 16 6.54 -1.26 -2.76
C GLY A 16 8.05 -1.41 -2.78
N ALA A 17 8.67 -1.30 -3.97
CA ALA A 17 10.12 -1.37 -4.13
C ALA A 17 10.82 -0.14 -3.53
N GLY A 18 11.62 -0.33 -2.49
CA GLY A 18 12.21 0.75 -1.68
C GLY A 18 11.24 1.35 -0.66
N GLY A 19 10.12 0.67 -0.39
CA GLY A 19 9.10 1.08 0.55
C GLY A 19 8.63 -0.08 1.43
N LEU A 20 7.39 -0.51 1.23
CA LEU A 20 6.74 -1.53 2.07
C LEU A 20 7.41 -2.91 1.97
N TRP A 21 7.96 -3.28 0.82
CA TRP A 21 8.78 -4.49 0.69
C TRP A 21 10.15 -4.26 1.33
N ALA A 22 10.52 -5.12 2.26
CA ALA A 22 11.70 -4.91 3.11
C ALA A 22 13.04 -5.25 2.45
N GLU A 23 13.08 -5.50 1.14
CA GLU A 23 14.33 -5.66 0.38
C GLU A 23 15.13 -4.35 0.40
N LEU A 24 16.36 -4.43 0.89
CA LEU A 24 17.25 -3.28 0.99
C LEU A 24 18.08 -3.04 -0.27
N VAL A 25 18.35 -4.09 -1.05
CA VAL A 25 19.12 -4.00 -2.29
C VAL A 25 18.23 -3.54 -3.44
N SER A 26 18.65 -2.54 -4.15
CA SER A 26 18.02 -2.10 -5.39
C SER A 26 18.66 -2.81 -6.58
N ASN A 27 17.86 -3.27 -7.57
CA ASN A 27 18.36 -3.98 -8.76
C ASN A 27 19.19 -5.22 -8.37
N ARG A 28 18.61 -6.11 -7.57
CA ARG A 28 19.27 -7.30 -7.00
C ARG A 28 19.74 -8.30 -8.05
N GLY A 29 19.08 -8.37 -9.21
CA GLY A 29 19.34 -9.30 -10.30
C GLY A 29 20.07 -8.70 -11.49
N PHE A 30 20.48 -7.41 -11.42
CA PHE A 30 21.15 -6.71 -12.52
C PHE A 30 20.34 -6.63 -13.82
N GLU A 31 19.03 -6.83 -13.73
CA GLU A 31 18.09 -6.88 -14.87
C GLU A 31 17.47 -5.52 -15.21
N ALA A 32 17.77 -4.45 -14.44
CA ALA A 32 17.21 -3.13 -14.69
C ALA A 32 17.52 -2.66 -16.12
N GLY A 33 16.46 -2.27 -16.87
CA GLY A 33 16.53 -2.02 -18.31
C GLY A 33 15.77 -3.08 -19.12
N GLY A 34 15.45 -4.23 -18.52
CA GLY A 34 14.65 -5.27 -19.15
C GLY A 34 15.38 -6.09 -20.23
N PRO A 35 14.68 -6.98 -20.93
CA PRO A 35 15.28 -7.95 -21.84
C PRO A 35 15.79 -7.34 -23.17
N ASP A 36 15.26 -6.19 -23.56
CA ASP A 36 15.48 -5.59 -24.89
C ASP A 36 16.48 -4.42 -24.87
N ILE A 37 16.99 -4.02 -23.70
CA ILE A 37 17.94 -2.93 -23.51
C ILE A 37 19.19 -3.50 -22.86
N PRO A 38 20.40 -2.96 -23.09
CA PRO A 38 21.58 -3.35 -22.32
C PRO A 38 21.30 -3.21 -20.84
N SER A 39 21.61 -4.25 -20.07
CA SER A 39 21.36 -4.25 -18.63
C SER A 39 22.09 -3.10 -17.97
N ASN A 40 21.38 -2.41 -17.10
CA ASN A 40 21.90 -1.35 -16.26
C ASN A 40 22.15 -1.92 -14.85
N ILE A 41 23.37 -1.74 -14.34
CA ILE A 41 23.72 -2.19 -13.00
C ILE A 41 23.40 -1.15 -11.91
N ASP A 42 22.94 0.07 -12.28
CA ASP A 42 22.59 1.07 -11.28
C ASP A 42 21.61 0.49 -10.23
N PRO A 43 21.83 0.78 -8.93
CA PRO A 43 22.83 1.67 -8.33
C PRO A 43 24.14 0.96 -7.89
N TRP A 44 24.40 -0.25 -8.35
CA TRP A 44 25.66 -0.94 -8.06
C TRP A 44 26.86 -0.14 -8.56
N SER A 45 27.88 -0.05 -7.73
CA SER A 45 29.08 0.75 -8.02
C SER A 45 30.33 0.01 -7.60
N ILE A 46 31.47 0.40 -8.19
CA ILE A 46 32.80 -0.22 -8.02
C ILE A 46 33.42 0.23 -6.69
N ILE A 47 34.15 -0.70 -6.05
CA ILE A 47 35.10 -0.45 -4.98
C ILE A 47 36.49 -0.80 -5.50
N GLY A 48 37.35 0.20 -5.71
CA GLY A 48 38.67 0.06 -6.31
C GLY A 48 38.81 0.83 -7.61
N ASP A 49 39.97 0.70 -8.26
CA ASP A 49 40.24 1.35 -9.54
C ASP A 49 39.80 0.45 -10.71
N GLU A 50 38.86 0.94 -11.51
CA GLU A 50 38.46 0.28 -12.75
C GLU A 50 39.64 0.14 -13.71
N TYR A 51 39.79 -1.05 -14.32
CA TYR A 51 40.87 -1.47 -15.22
C TYR A 51 42.23 -1.75 -14.58
N SER A 52 42.58 -1.20 -13.42
CA SER A 52 43.84 -1.53 -12.72
C SER A 52 43.67 -2.60 -11.64
N SER A 53 42.54 -2.56 -10.90
CA SER A 53 42.25 -3.48 -9.79
C SER A 53 41.15 -4.48 -10.12
N LEU A 54 40.13 -4.08 -10.87
CA LEU A 54 39.03 -4.93 -11.32
C LEU A 54 38.36 -4.39 -12.58
N THR A 55 37.61 -5.26 -13.25
CA THR A 55 36.65 -4.87 -14.30
C THR A 55 35.29 -5.46 -14.01
N LEU A 56 34.22 -4.71 -14.32
CA LEU A 56 32.85 -5.16 -14.26
C LEU A 56 32.22 -5.28 -15.64
N SER A 57 31.42 -6.29 -15.83
CA SER A 57 30.57 -6.45 -17.01
C SER A 57 29.31 -7.24 -16.65
N THR A 58 28.29 -7.16 -17.48
CA THR A 58 27.13 -8.04 -17.37
C THR A 58 27.21 -9.14 -18.42
N GLU A 59 26.79 -10.35 -18.04
CA GLU A 59 26.72 -11.51 -18.94
C GLU A 59 25.37 -12.20 -18.82
N ARG A 60 24.81 -12.67 -19.94
CA ARG A 60 23.59 -13.50 -19.95
C ARG A 60 23.93 -14.97 -19.69
N SER A 61 24.53 -15.25 -18.53
CA SER A 61 25.05 -16.56 -18.12
C SER A 61 24.53 -17.03 -16.77
N SER A 62 23.45 -16.41 -16.26
CA SER A 62 22.79 -16.85 -15.03
C SER A 62 22.15 -18.23 -15.17
N CYS A 63 21.88 -18.86 -14.02
CA CYS A 63 21.21 -20.16 -13.94
C CYS A 63 19.68 -20.08 -14.00
N PHE A 64 19.10 -18.90 -13.88
CA PHE A 64 17.65 -18.71 -13.86
C PHE A 64 17.05 -18.69 -15.25
N GLU A 65 15.80 -19.13 -15.35
CA GLU A 65 15.10 -19.18 -16.65
C GLU A 65 14.67 -17.78 -17.10
N HIS A 66 14.16 -16.97 -16.19
CA HIS A 66 13.61 -15.64 -16.48
C HIS A 66 14.61 -14.52 -16.23
N ASN A 67 15.57 -14.70 -15.33
CA ASN A 67 16.64 -13.76 -15.02
C ASN A 67 17.96 -14.28 -15.58
N LYS A 68 18.36 -13.75 -16.72
CA LYS A 68 19.55 -14.25 -17.46
C LYS A 68 20.82 -13.46 -17.18
N VAL A 69 20.69 -12.24 -16.66
CA VAL A 69 21.81 -11.33 -16.44
C VAL A 69 22.52 -11.66 -15.14
N ALA A 70 23.82 -11.75 -15.19
CA ALA A 70 24.68 -11.88 -14.02
C ALA A 70 25.75 -10.80 -14.07
N LEU A 71 26.17 -10.28 -12.90
CA LEU A 71 27.31 -9.40 -12.81
C LEU A 71 28.60 -10.22 -12.81
N ARG A 72 29.46 -9.98 -13.81
CA ARG A 72 30.81 -10.55 -13.90
C ARG A 72 31.82 -9.55 -13.35
N MET A 73 32.52 -9.95 -12.29
CA MET A 73 33.60 -9.21 -11.67
C MET A 73 34.92 -9.93 -11.92
N GLU A 74 35.84 -9.32 -12.64
CA GLU A 74 37.20 -9.81 -12.83
C GLU A 74 38.19 -9.02 -11.98
N VAL A 75 38.72 -9.66 -10.97
CA VAL A 75 39.70 -9.08 -10.05
C VAL A 75 41.10 -9.26 -10.61
N LEU A 76 41.80 -8.17 -10.83
CA LEU A 76 43.12 -8.11 -11.46
C LEU A 76 44.28 -8.04 -10.44
N CYS A 77 43.99 -7.56 -9.22
CA CYS A 77 44.95 -7.51 -8.12
C CYS A 77 44.92 -8.82 -7.29
N ASP A 78 45.91 -9.06 -6.44
CA ASP A 78 45.99 -10.19 -5.52
C ASP A 78 46.40 -9.71 -4.10
N ALA A 79 46.23 -10.57 -3.10
CA ALA A 79 46.63 -10.28 -1.73
C ALA A 79 48.14 -9.99 -1.58
N GLU A 80 48.95 -10.63 -2.43
CA GLU A 80 50.40 -10.51 -2.46
C GLU A 80 50.90 -10.31 -3.88
N GLY A 81 52.02 -9.65 -4.06
CA GLY A 81 52.69 -9.48 -5.37
C GLY A 81 52.83 -8.03 -5.82
N ASN A 82 53.21 -7.84 -7.10
CA ASN A 82 53.47 -6.53 -7.70
C ASN A 82 52.18 -5.70 -7.94
N ASN A 83 51.01 -6.32 -7.98
CA ASN A 83 49.71 -5.67 -8.08
C ASN A 83 48.87 -6.10 -6.88
N SER A 84 49.21 -5.56 -5.69
CA SER A 84 48.47 -5.89 -4.47
C SER A 84 47.14 -5.14 -4.38
N CYS A 85 46.09 -5.86 -3.96
CA CYS A 85 44.80 -5.24 -3.67
C CYS A 85 44.91 -4.30 -2.46
N PRO A 86 44.09 -3.25 -2.39
CA PRO A 86 43.89 -2.46 -1.17
C PRO A 86 43.52 -3.35 0.03
N ALA A 87 43.89 -2.93 1.25
CA ALA A 87 43.63 -3.70 2.46
C ALA A 87 42.17 -4.09 2.69
N GLY A 88 41.23 -3.25 2.24
CA GLY A 88 39.78 -3.53 2.28
C GLY A 88 39.26 -4.39 1.11
N GLY A 89 40.15 -4.81 0.20
CA GLY A 89 39.76 -5.51 -1.02
C GLY A 89 39.18 -4.60 -2.10
N VAL A 90 38.81 -5.23 -3.20
CA VAL A 90 38.12 -4.59 -4.33
C VAL A 90 36.79 -5.34 -4.57
N GLY A 91 35.82 -4.67 -5.18
CA GLY A 91 34.52 -5.31 -5.39
C GLY A 91 33.44 -4.34 -5.82
N VAL A 92 32.23 -4.59 -5.31
CA VAL A 92 31.05 -3.79 -5.62
C VAL A 92 30.28 -3.44 -4.36
N TYR A 93 29.53 -2.35 -4.41
CA TYR A 93 28.58 -1.98 -3.38
C TYR A 93 27.22 -1.58 -3.95
N ASN A 94 26.19 -1.73 -3.12
CA ASN A 94 24.82 -1.27 -3.39
C ASN A 94 24.36 -0.36 -2.26
N PRO A 95 23.99 0.89 -2.52
CA PRO A 95 23.49 1.83 -1.52
C PRO A 95 22.01 1.61 -1.18
N GLY A 96 21.34 0.65 -1.83
CA GLY A 96 19.92 0.44 -1.72
C GLY A 96 19.09 1.58 -2.34
N PHE A 97 17.93 1.82 -1.73
CA PHE A 97 17.01 2.88 -2.11
C PHE A 97 17.31 4.16 -1.31
N TRP A 98 18.38 4.89 -1.73
CA TRP A 98 18.89 6.12 -1.07
C TRP A 98 19.39 5.91 0.36
N GLY A 99 20.13 4.83 0.56
CA GLY A 99 20.68 4.40 1.86
C GLY A 99 19.88 3.27 2.48
N MET A 100 20.59 2.38 3.18
CA MET A 100 20.03 1.29 3.96
C MET A 100 20.02 1.67 5.44
N ASN A 101 18.86 1.56 6.11
CA ASN A 101 18.81 1.74 7.56
C ASN A 101 19.28 0.46 8.25
N ILE A 102 20.47 0.51 8.80
CA ILE A 102 21.04 -0.59 9.59
C ILE A 102 21.03 -0.20 11.07
N GLU A 103 20.44 -1.05 11.90
CA GLU A 103 20.23 -0.79 13.33
C GLU A 103 20.98 -1.80 14.18
N LYS A 104 21.71 -1.29 15.19
CA LYS A 104 22.46 -2.10 16.14
C LYS A 104 21.60 -3.21 16.77
N GLY A 105 22.13 -4.43 16.75
CA GLY A 105 21.48 -5.62 17.33
C GLY A 105 20.45 -6.28 16.41
N LYS A 106 20.06 -5.65 15.31
CA LYS A 106 19.20 -6.30 14.30
C LYS A 106 20.04 -7.23 13.43
N LYS A 107 19.34 -8.25 12.92
CA LYS A 107 19.90 -9.26 12.03
C LYS A 107 19.40 -9.06 10.61
N TYR A 108 20.31 -9.17 9.66
CA TYR A 108 20.04 -9.03 8.23
C TYR A 108 20.48 -10.30 7.52
N LYS A 109 19.55 -10.90 6.78
CA LYS A 109 19.82 -12.07 5.95
C LYS A 109 20.25 -11.59 4.57
N VAL A 110 21.48 -11.94 4.17
CA VAL A 110 21.98 -11.72 2.82
C VAL A 110 21.93 -13.04 2.06
N VAL A 111 21.31 -13.03 0.89
CA VAL A 111 21.23 -14.16 -0.04
C VAL A 111 21.83 -13.73 -1.36
N LEU A 112 22.71 -14.56 -1.92
CA LEU A 112 23.25 -14.30 -3.26
C LEU A 112 23.57 -15.61 -3.97
N TYR A 113 23.58 -15.55 -5.27
CA TYR A 113 24.06 -16.64 -6.12
C TYR A 113 25.46 -16.28 -6.62
N VAL A 114 26.37 -17.22 -6.54
CA VAL A 114 27.77 -17.03 -6.91
C VAL A 114 28.27 -18.18 -7.79
N ARG A 115 29.08 -17.82 -8.78
CA ARG A 115 29.88 -18.75 -9.59
C ARG A 115 31.29 -18.18 -9.72
N SER A 116 32.31 -19.02 -9.80
CA SER A 116 33.70 -18.55 -9.95
C SER A 116 34.56 -19.52 -10.77
N SER A 117 35.56 -18.98 -11.44
CA SER A 117 36.60 -19.76 -12.13
C SER A 117 37.64 -20.39 -11.17
N GLY A 118 37.64 -19.99 -9.92
CA GLY A 118 38.58 -20.46 -8.89
C GLY A 118 37.92 -20.49 -7.50
N ALA A 119 38.71 -20.81 -6.48
CA ALA A 119 38.23 -20.70 -5.11
C ALA A 119 38.02 -19.22 -4.75
N ILE A 120 37.01 -18.95 -3.93
CA ILE A 120 36.64 -17.59 -3.52
C ILE A 120 36.86 -17.35 -2.04
N ASN A 121 37.15 -16.09 -1.71
CA ASN A 121 36.97 -15.50 -0.40
C ASN A 121 36.35 -14.13 -0.61
N VAL A 122 35.05 -13.99 -0.36
CA VAL A 122 34.28 -12.77 -0.55
C VAL A 122 33.77 -12.28 0.78
N SER A 123 34.17 -11.09 1.19
CA SER A 123 33.65 -10.43 2.38
C SER A 123 32.31 -9.76 2.03
N VAL A 124 31.25 -10.17 2.73
CA VAL A 124 29.91 -9.57 2.67
C VAL A 124 29.78 -8.64 3.85
N SER A 125 29.64 -7.34 3.62
CA SER A 125 29.68 -6.33 4.69
C SER A 125 28.55 -5.32 4.56
N LEU A 126 27.97 -4.93 5.70
CA LEU A 126 27.16 -3.73 5.84
C LEU A 126 28.05 -2.63 6.38
N THR A 127 28.14 -1.51 5.67
CA THR A 127 29.05 -0.42 6.03
C THR A 127 28.33 0.93 6.02
N GLY A 128 28.95 1.95 6.61
CA GLY A 128 28.53 3.34 6.43
C GLY A 128 28.61 3.77 4.96
N PRO A 129 28.12 4.98 4.62
CA PRO A 129 27.98 5.43 3.23
C PRO A 129 29.30 5.57 2.47
N ASP A 130 30.40 5.83 3.18
CA ASP A 130 31.77 5.91 2.63
C ASP A 130 32.48 4.55 2.56
N GLY A 131 31.92 3.52 3.20
CA GLY A 131 32.48 2.18 3.28
C GLY A 131 33.57 1.99 4.35
N LEU A 132 33.85 3.00 5.16
CA LEU A 132 34.91 2.95 6.18
C LEU A 132 34.43 2.36 7.49
N GLU A 133 33.22 2.72 7.93
CA GLU A 133 32.59 2.15 9.13
C GLU A 133 31.98 0.78 8.80
N THR A 134 32.48 -0.29 9.39
CA THR A 134 31.92 -1.63 9.26
C THR A 134 30.90 -1.89 10.36
N LEU A 135 29.64 -2.08 9.98
CA LEU A 135 28.51 -2.35 10.89
C LEU A 135 28.30 -3.85 11.11
N ALA A 136 28.57 -4.66 10.10
CA ALA A 136 28.57 -6.12 10.16
C ALA A 136 29.36 -6.68 9.00
N THR A 137 30.01 -7.82 9.18
CA THR A 137 30.74 -8.50 8.10
C THR A 137 30.79 -10.00 8.32
N GLN A 138 30.80 -10.75 7.24
CA GLN A 138 31.03 -12.20 7.23
C GLN A 138 31.64 -12.60 5.89
N ASP A 139 32.61 -13.51 5.93
CA ASP A 139 33.25 -14.03 4.72
C ASP A 139 32.54 -15.25 4.17
N ILE A 140 32.39 -15.28 2.86
CA ILE A 140 32.01 -16.47 2.09
C ILE A 140 33.28 -17.08 1.53
N ILE A 141 33.67 -18.25 2.06
CA ILE A 141 34.84 -19.00 1.61
C ILE A 141 34.35 -20.29 0.94
N ALA A 142 34.74 -20.51 -0.31
CA ALA A 142 34.39 -21.73 -1.04
C ALA A 142 35.52 -22.19 -1.94
N SER A 143 35.64 -23.52 -2.09
CA SER A 143 36.62 -24.11 -3.01
C SER A 143 36.18 -23.96 -4.46
N SER A 144 37.11 -24.10 -5.39
CA SER A 144 36.80 -24.01 -6.82
C SER A 144 35.78 -25.05 -7.29
N CYS A 145 35.76 -26.23 -6.70
CA CYS A 145 34.75 -27.24 -7.05
C CYS A 145 33.35 -26.89 -6.53
N ASP A 146 33.25 -26.16 -5.43
CA ASP A 146 31.97 -25.74 -4.85
C ASP A 146 31.27 -24.65 -5.64
N VAL A 147 32.01 -23.77 -6.32
CA VAL A 147 31.53 -22.59 -7.02
C VAL A 147 31.82 -22.62 -8.53
N SER A 148 32.27 -23.74 -9.09
CA SER A 148 32.44 -23.92 -10.55
C SER A 148 31.10 -23.81 -11.31
N ASN A 149 30.01 -24.15 -10.64
CA ASN A 149 28.63 -23.90 -11.05
C ASN A 149 27.98 -22.91 -10.09
N TRP A 150 26.84 -22.33 -10.51
CA TRP A 150 26.06 -21.45 -9.68
C TRP A 150 25.66 -22.09 -8.35
N LYS A 151 25.93 -21.40 -7.25
CA LYS A 151 25.61 -21.83 -5.89
C LYS A 151 24.92 -20.72 -5.11
N LYS A 152 23.81 -21.05 -4.48
CA LYS A 152 23.14 -20.18 -3.52
C LYS A 152 23.96 -20.13 -2.23
N MET A 153 24.26 -18.92 -1.78
CA MET A 153 24.92 -18.63 -0.51
C MET A 153 24.02 -17.79 0.36
N GLU A 154 24.05 -18.06 1.64
CA GLU A 154 23.29 -17.28 2.64
C GLU A 154 24.23 -16.92 3.80
N VAL A 155 24.20 -15.67 4.22
CA VAL A 155 24.90 -15.19 5.42
C VAL A 155 23.92 -14.41 6.30
N LEU A 156 24.14 -14.49 7.62
CA LEU A 156 23.36 -13.75 8.60
C LEU A 156 24.27 -12.73 9.28
N LEU A 157 24.01 -11.46 9.03
CA LEU A 157 24.79 -10.35 9.57
C LEU A 157 24.07 -9.75 10.77
N GLU A 158 24.73 -9.68 11.93
CA GLU A 158 24.23 -8.97 13.11
C GLU A 158 24.94 -7.62 13.24
N ALA A 159 24.18 -6.52 13.22
CA ALA A 159 24.75 -5.19 13.23
C ALA A 159 25.27 -4.79 14.62
N ASN A 160 26.50 -4.31 14.69
CA ASN A 160 27.17 -3.85 15.92
C ASN A 160 26.98 -2.34 16.19
N ALA A 161 26.55 -1.58 15.19
CA ALA A 161 26.26 -0.15 15.27
C ALA A 161 25.03 0.22 14.42
N THR A 162 24.51 1.43 14.59
CA THR A 162 23.37 1.98 13.82
C THR A 162 23.87 3.04 12.85
N ASN A 163 23.48 2.90 11.59
CA ASN A 163 23.69 3.94 10.58
C ASN A 163 22.49 3.95 9.59
N PRO A 164 21.77 5.08 9.44
CA PRO A 164 20.58 5.16 8.59
C PRO A 164 20.87 5.28 7.09
N ASN A 165 22.15 5.46 6.72
CA ASN A 165 22.59 5.63 5.34
C ASN A 165 23.70 4.65 5.00
N SER A 166 23.46 3.37 5.23
CA SER A 166 24.42 2.29 5.00
C SER A 166 24.34 1.76 3.57
N ARG A 167 25.31 0.89 3.24
CA ARG A 167 25.35 0.15 1.98
C ARG A 167 25.82 -1.28 2.19
N LEU A 168 25.43 -2.17 1.27
CA LEU A 168 25.97 -3.53 1.17
C LEU A 168 27.25 -3.49 0.33
N GLN A 169 28.28 -4.21 0.75
CA GLN A 169 29.53 -4.41 -0.01
C GLN A 169 29.83 -5.89 -0.20
N LEU A 170 30.32 -6.24 -1.38
CA LEU A 170 30.88 -7.54 -1.73
C LEU A 170 32.33 -7.29 -2.19
N THR A 171 33.31 -7.65 -1.35
CA THR A 171 34.73 -7.37 -1.65
C THR A 171 35.60 -8.61 -1.56
N THR A 172 36.73 -8.61 -2.26
CA THR A 172 37.74 -9.67 -2.19
C THR A 172 39.15 -9.09 -2.42
N THR A 173 40.14 -9.76 -1.89
CA THR A 173 41.56 -9.50 -2.19
C THR A 173 42.15 -10.58 -3.11
N ARG A 174 41.32 -11.52 -3.60
CA ARG A 174 41.76 -12.67 -4.37
C ARG A 174 41.56 -12.46 -5.85
N LYS A 175 42.64 -12.58 -6.63
CA LYS A 175 42.57 -12.53 -8.09
C LYS A 175 41.73 -13.64 -8.68
N GLY A 176 40.90 -13.31 -9.70
CA GLY A 176 40.04 -14.27 -10.38
C GLY A 176 38.77 -13.65 -10.94
N VAL A 177 37.91 -14.51 -11.49
CA VAL A 177 36.61 -14.10 -12.02
C VAL A 177 35.51 -14.68 -11.15
N ILE A 178 34.65 -13.79 -10.68
CA ILE A 178 33.47 -14.13 -9.86
C ILE A 178 32.22 -13.57 -10.56
N TRP A 179 31.17 -14.35 -10.62
CA TRP A 179 29.85 -13.92 -11.06
C TRP A 179 28.91 -13.89 -9.88
N PHE A 180 28.14 -12.81 -9.78
CA PHE A 180 27.09 -12.62 -8.79
C PHE A 180 25.74 -12.48 -9.48
N ASP A 181 24.69 -12.97 -8.82
CA ASP A 181 23.32 -12.78 -9.25
C ASP A 181 22.37 -12.85 -8.05
N GLN A 182 21.18 -12.25 -8.20
CA GLN A 182 20.09 -12.25 -7.23
C GLN A 182 20.57 -11.94 -5.79
N VAL A 183 21.31 -10.84 -5.65
CA VAL A 183 21.84 -10.38 -4.36
C VAL A 183 20.75 -9.66 -3.59
N SER A 184 20.32 -10.23 -2.49
CA SER A 184 19.25 -9.74 -1.61
C SER A 184 19.77 -9.48 -0.21
N THR A 185 19.25 -8.46 0.45
CA THR A 185 19.50 -8.17 1.86
C THR A 185 18.23 -7.74 2.54
N MET A 186 17.71 -8.55 3.45
CA MET A 186 16.48 -8.24 4.18
C MET A 186 16.66 -8.34 5.69
N PRO A 187 16.04 -7.45 6.49
CA PRO A 187 15.95 -7.63 7.93
C PRO A 187 15.18 -8.93 8.25
N VAL A 188 15.54 -9.60 9.32
CA VAL A 188 14.86 -10.85 9.74
C VAL A 188 13.53 -10.55 10.44
N ASP A 189 13.43 -9.40 11.10
CA ASP A 189 12.26 -8.93 11.86
C ASP A 189 11.22 -8.17 11.02
N THR A 190 10.81 -8.77 9.91
CA THR A 190 9.75 -8.20 9.05
C THR A 190 8.36 -8.36 9.67
N TYR A 191 7.40 -7.53 9.26
CA TYR A 191 6.03 -7.58 9.76
C TYR A 191 5.44 -8.98 9.59
N LYS A 192 5.06 -9.61 10.69
CA LYS A 192 4.60 -11.00 10.79
C LYS A 192 5.52 -12.05 10.13
N GLY A 193 6.74 -11.68 9.78
CA GLY A 193 7.69 -12.57 9.10
C GLY A 193 7.50 -12.71 7.59
N HIS A 194 6.64 -11.89 6.98
CA HIS A 194 6.24 -12.03 5.57
C HIS A 194 6.93 -11.05 4.62
N GLY A 195 8.05 -10.44 5.05
CA GLY A 195 8.88 -9.62 4.17
C GLY A 195 8.46 -8.16 4.05
N PHE A 196 7.54 -7.67 4.87
CA PHE A 196 7.14 -6.27 4.88
C PHE A 196 7.92 -5.47 5.92
N ARG A 197 8.23 -4.24 5.58
CA ARG A 197 8.85 -3.27 6.47
C ARG A 197 7.89 -2.93 7.61
N SER A 198 8.29 -3.33 8.85
CA SER A 198 7.38 -3.37 10.01
C SER A 198 6.73 -2.03 10.30
N GLU A 199 7.50 -0.94 10.36
CA GLU A 199 6.99 0.37 10.72
C GLU A 199 6.01 0.96 9.68
N LEU A 200 6.17 0.62 8.38
CA LEU A 200 5.22 1.02 7.34
C LEU A 200 3.94 0.18 7.40
N ALA A 201 4.08 -1.13 7.62
CA ALA A 201 2.94 -2.03 7.79
C ALA A 201 2.13 -1.71 9.06
N GLU A 202 2.78 -1.29 10.15
CA GLU A 202 2.12 -0.83 11.38
C GLU A 202 1.31 0.45 11.18
N MET A 203 1.84 1.44 10.44
CA MET A 203 1.06 2.63 10.08
C MET A 203 -0.16 2.29 9.23
N LEU A 204 -0.02 1.31 8.34
CA LEU A 204 -1.14 0.80 7.55
C LEU A 204 -2.17 0.09 8.44
N ALA A 205 -1.71 -0.77 9.36
CA ALA A 205 -2.56 -1.47 10.33
C ALA A 205 -3.33 -0.51 11.25
N ASP A 206 -2.73 0.63 11.62
CA ASP A 206 -3.38 1.65 12.47
C ASP A 206 -4.59 2.30 11.78
N LEU A 207 -4.66 2.31 10.45
CA LEU A 207 -5.85 2.71 9.71
C LEU A 207 -6.99 1.68 9.79
N LYS A 208 -6.74 0.45 10.29
CA LYS A 208 -7.68 -0.67 10.39
C LYS A 208 -8.40 -0.97 9.07
N PRO A 209 -7.67 -1.16 7.96
CA PRO A 209 -8.29 -1.37 6.67
C PRO A 209 -9.19 -2.61 6.69
N LYS A 210 -10.32 -2.54 5.98
CA LYS A 210 -11.21 -3.69 5.75
C LYS A 210 -11.01 -4.30 4.37
N PHE A 211 -10.45 -3.54 3.44
CA PHE A 211 -9.95 -4.05 2.17
C PHE A 211 -8.67 -3.33 1.77
N ILE A 212 -7.93 -3.94 0.86
CA ILE A 212 -6.82 -3.30 0.14
C ILE A 212 -7.08 -3.45 -1.36
N ARG A 213 -7.12 -2.34 -2.09
CA ARG A 213 -7.16 -2.32 -3.56
C ARG A 213 -5.74 -2.33 -4.09
N PHE A 214 -5.39 -3.30 -4.92
CA PHE A 214 -4.04 -3.47 -5.46
C PHE A 214 -4.02 -4.23 -6.80
N PRO A 215 -2.93 -4.19 -7.56
CA PRO A 215 -1.82 -3.23 -7.52
C PRO A 215 -2.22 -1.86 -8.07
N GLY A 216 -3.43 -1.75 -8.55
CA GLY A 216 -4.23 -0.60 -8.93
C GLY A 216 -3.56 0.48 -9.79
N GLY A 217 -4.40 1.43 -10.21
CA GLY A 217 -3.97 2.62 -10.93
C GLY A 217 -3.21 2.35 -12.24
N CYS A 218 -2.46 3.35 -12.67
CA CYS A 218 -1.70 3.29 -13.92
C CYS A 218 -0.63 2.19 -13.97
N PHE A 219 -0.23 1.66 -12.82
CA PHE A 219 0.71 0.53 -12.75
C PHE A 219 0.16 -0.74 -13.42
N VAL A 220 -1.16 -0.98 -13.32
CA VAL A 220 -1.82 -2.09 -14.00
C VAL A 220 -1.79 -1.91 -15.51
N GLU A 221 -1.86 -0.68 -15.98
CA GLU A 221 -1.98 -0.32 -17.40
C GLU A 221 -0.62 -0.25 -18.09
N GLY A 222 0.34 0.49 -17.51
CA GLY A 222 1.56 0.93 -18.17
C GLY A 222 1.30 1.99 -19.24
N GLU A 223 2.32 2.69 -19.69
CA GLU A 223 2.26 3.49 -20.92
C GLU A 223 2.03 2.59 -22.12
N TRP A 224 2.70 1.42 -22.14
CA TRP A 224 2.60 0.40 -23.17
C TRP A 224 2.27 -0.96 -22.57
N LEU A 225 1.42 -1.77 -23.21
CA LEU A 225 1.01 -3.09 -22.71
C LEU A 225 2.16 -4.06 -22.42
N ARG A 226 3.32 -3.89 -23.07
CA ARG A 226 4.52 -4.69 -22.78
C ARG A 226 5.11 -4.44 -21.40
N ASN A 227 4.85 -3.25 -20.83
CA ASN A 227 5.31 -2.83 -19.50
C ASN A 227 4.18 -2.82 -18.45
N ALA A 228 2.97 -3.27 -18.81
CA ALA A 228 1.87 -3.45 -17.86
C ALA A 228 2.20 -4.53 -16.83
N PHE A 229 1.70 -4.37 -15.62
CA PHE A 229 1.85 -5.37 -14.58
C PHE A 229 1.28 -6.74 -14.99
N ARG A 230 2.09 -7.78 -14.87
CA ARG A 230 1.74 -9.15 -15.21
C ARG A 230 1.91 -10.05 -13.99
N TRP A 231 0.82 -10.36 -13.29
CA TRP A 231 0.84 -11.08 -12.02
C TRP A 231 1.58 -12.42 -12.08
N LYS A 232 1.53 -13.14 -13.21
CA LYS A 232 2.26 -14.41 -13.40
C LYS A 232 3.77 -14.26 -13.31
N ALA A 233 4.29 -13.09 -13.68
CA ALA A 233 5.71 -12.79 -13.56
C ALA A 233 6.13 -12.45 -12.12
N THR A 234 5.17 -12.24 -11.22
CA THR A 234 5.41 -11.79 -9.85
C THR A 234 5.14 -12.87 -8.80
N ILE A 235 4.94 -14.13 -9.20
CA ILE A 235 4.75 -15.28 -8.32
C ILE A 235 5.87 -16.30 -8.49
N GLY A 236 5.96 -17.27 -7.57
CA GLY A 236 7.05 -18.24 -7.51
C GLY A 236 8.29 -17.70 -6.80
N PRO A 237 9.43 -18.39 -6.94
CA PRO A 237 10.70 -17.96 -6.33
C PRO A 237 11.10 -16.56 -6.79
N TRP A 238 11.57 -15.74 -5.87
CA TRP A 238 11.96 -14.36 -6.19
C TRP A 238 13.07 -14.28 -7.25
N GLU A 239 13.95 -15.26 -7.22
CA GLU A 239 15.08 -15.39 -8.14
C GLU A 239 14.65 -15.60 -9.60
N GLU A 240 13.43 -16.10 -9.81
CA GLU A 240 12.86 -16.32 -11.15
C GLU A 240 11.92 -15.21 -11.60
N ARG A 241 11.67 -14.19 -10.76
CA ARG A 241 10.81 -13.07 -11.15
C ARG A 241 11.59 -12.09 -12.01
N PRO A 242 11.18 -11.84 -13.27
CA PRO A 242 11.96 -11.04 -14.21
C PRO A 242 12.05 -9.56 -13.85
N GLY A 243 11.16 -9.06 -13.00
CA GLY A 243 11.00 -7.65 -12.77
C GLY A 243 10.47 -6.91 -14.02
N HIS A 244 10.23 -5.64 -13.91
CA HIS A 244 9.85 -4.82 -15.06
C HIS A 244 10.13 -3.32 -14.82
N PHE A 245 10.19 -2.57 -15.92
CA PHE A 245 10.28 -1.12 -15.87
C PHE A 245 8.87 -0.53 -15.84
N GLY A 246 8.52 0.13 -14.74
CA GLY A 246 7.28 0.89 -14.60
C GLY A 246 7.34 2.16 -15.43
N ASP A 247 6.91 2.11 -16.70
CA ASP A 247 7.08 3.19 -17.67
C ASP A 247 6.18 4.40 -17.42
N VAL A 248 5.16 4.28 -16.58
CA VAL A 248 4.35 5.42 -16.10
C VAL A 248 5.11 6.20 -15.03
N TRP A 249 5.73 5.51 -14.07
CA TRP A 249 6.41 6.12 -12.92
C TRP A 249 7.93 6.16 -13.08
N MET A 250 8.45 5.62 -14.18
CA MET A 250 9.84 5.75 -14.62
C MET A 250 10.88 5.19 -13.66
N TYR A 251 10.62 4.00 -13.07
CA TYR A 251 11.62 3.25 -12.30
C TYR A 251 11.43 1.74 -12.42
N TRP A 252 12.49 1.02 -12.07
CA TRP A 252 12.55 -0.45 -12.10
C TRP A 252 11.99 -1.05 -10.82
N THR A 253 11.29 -2.18 -10.94
CA THR A 253 10.90 -3.05 -9.84
C THR A 253 11.40 -4.47 -10.09
N ASP A 254 11.95 -5.10 -9.05
CA ASP A 254 12.34 -6.53 -9.08
C ASP A 254 11.14 -7.46 -8.81
N ASP A 255 9.92 -6.93 -8.76
CA ASP A 255 8.67 -7.63 -8.45
C ASP A 255 8.71 -8.51 -7.19
N GLY A 256 9.51 -8.10 -6.20
CA GLY A 256 9.57 -8.76 -4.89
C GLY A 256 8.24 -8.67 -4.13
N LEU A 257 7.57 -7.50 -4.18
CA LEU A 257 6.19 -7.30 -3.77
C LEU A 257 5.26 -7.68 -4.92
N GLY A 258 4.98 -8.96 -5.07
CA GLY A 258 4.14 -9.50 -6.12
C GLY A 258 2.71 -9.78 -5.70
N TYR A 259 1.96 -10.47 -6.55
CA TYR A 259 0.56 -10.80 -6.33
C TYR A 259 0.34 -11.61 -5.05
N PHE A 260 1.22 -12.58 -4.78
CA PHE A 260 1.16 -13.40 -3.56
C PHE A 260 1.37 -12.55 -2.30
N GLU A 261 2.40 -11.72 -2.28
CA GLU A 261 2.75 -10.89 -1.12
C GLU A 261 1.66 -9.85 -0.84
N LEU A 262 1.02 -9.31 -1.87
CA LEU A 262 -0.11 -8.37 -1.71
C LEU A 262 -1.35 -9.05 -1.11
N LEU A 263 -1.63 -10.30 -1.50
CA LEU A 263 -2.68 -11.12 -0.88
C LEU A 263 -2.34 -11.43 0.59
N GLN A 264 -1.09 -11.81 0.88
CA GLN A 264 -0.61 -12.09 2.23
C GLN A 264 -0.69 -10.85 3.12
N LEU A 265 -0.24 -9.69 2.65
CA LEU A 265 -0.37 -8.43 3.39
C LEU A 265 -1.82 -8.12 3.75
N THR A 266 -2.72 -8.34 2.80
CA THR A 266 -4.14 -8.09 2.99
C THR A 266 -4.71 -8.96 4.13
N GLU A 267 -4.37 -10.24 4.14
CA GLU A 267 -4.73 -11.18 5.22
C GLU A 267 -4.09 -10.79 6.54
N ASP A 268 -2.81 -10.42 6.54
CA ASP A 268 -2.06 -9.98 7.72
C ASP A 268 -2.71 -8.79 8.42
N LEU A 269 -3.34 -7.91 7.66
CA LEU A 269 -4.04 -6.73 8.16
C LEU A 269 -5.51 -7.02 8.55
N GLY A 270 -5.98 -8.25 8.34
CA GLY A 270 -7.39 -8.61 8.59
C GLY A 270 -8.37 -7.93 7.62
N ALA A 271 -7.89 -7.64 6.42
CA ALA A 271 -8.63 -7.03 5.33
C ALA A 271 -8.97 -8.08 4.24
N PHE A 272 -9.84 -7.74 3.29
CA PHE A 272 -10.04 -8.55 2.10
C PHE A 272 -9.45 -7.87 0.86
N PRO A 273 -8.95 -8.65 -0.12
CA PRO A 273 -8.36 -8.10 -1.34
C PRO A 273 -9.43 -7.58 -2.31
N VAL A 274 -9.14 -6.43 -2.93
CA VAL A 274 -9.79 -5.94 -4.15
C VAL A 274 -8.73 -5.98 -5.25
N TRP A 275 -8.78 -7.03 -6.04
CA TRP A 275 -7.80 -7.30 -7.08
C TRP A 275 -8.11 -6.55 -8.38
N VAL A 276 -7.18 -5.71 -8.83
CA VAL A 276 -7.26 -4.98 -10.09
C VAL A 276 -6.36 -5.63 -11.11
N PHE A 277 -6.87 -6.00 -12.27
CA PHE A 277 -6.07 -6.60 -13.33
C PHE A 277 -6.27 -5.93 -14.68
N ASN A 278 -5.27 -6.06 -15.54
CA ASN A 278 -5.30 -5.48 -16.88
C ASN A 278 -6.39 -6.13 -17.75
N ASN A 279 -7.20 -5.29 -18.39
CA ASN A 279 -8.32 -5.70 -19.24
C ASN A 279 -8.05 -5.55 -20.74
N GLY A 280 -6.74 -5.50 -21.10
CA GLY A 280 -6.28 -5.35 -22.48
C GLY A 280 -6.05 -3.91 -22.91
N PHE A 281 -5.77 -3.03 -21.92
CA PHE A 281 -5.48 -1.62 -22.16
C PHE A 281 -4.19 -1.18 -21.46
N SER A 282 -3.50 -0.25 -22.08
CA SER A 282 -2.51 0.64 -21.49
C SER A 282 -2.84 2.07 -21.87
N HIS A 283 -2.07 3.04 -21.43
CA HIS A 283 -2.31 4.43 -21.84
C HIS A 283 -2.33 4.57 -23.38
N ASN A 284 -1.41 3.91 -24.08
CA ASN A 284 -1.23 4.04 -25.54
C ASN A 284 -1.75 2.85 -26.36
N ASP A 285 -1.89 1.66 -25.77
CA ASP A 285 -2.33 0.47 -26.49
C ASP A 285 -3.75 0.05 -26.11
N GLN A 286 -4.39 -0.67 -27.02
CA GLN A 286 -5.66 -1.35 -26.75
C GLN A 286 -5.77 -2.66 -27.52
N VAL A 287 -6.16 -3.70 -26.86
CA VAL A 287 -6.47 -4.99 -27.47
C VAL A 287 -7.91 -4.97 -28.00
N SER A 288 -8.09 -5.42 -29.23
CA SER A 288 -9.44 -5.58 -29.79
C SER A 288 -10.23 -6.65 -29.02
N THR A 289 -11.55 -6.49 -28.96
CA THR A 289 -12.43 -7.46 -28.29
C THR A 289 -12.31 -8.88 -28.86
N PHE A 290 -11.92 -9.02 -30.13
CA PHE A 290 -11.65 -10.31 -30.74
C PHE A 290 -10.43 -11.00 -30.13
N ASN A 291 -9.38 -10.25 -29.82
CA ASN A 291 -8.08 -10.75 -29.35
C ASN A 291 -7.94 -10.74 -27.82
N VAL A 292 -8.94 -10.31 -27.05
CA VAL A 292 -8.82 -10.15 -25.58
C VAL A 292 -8.82 -11.45 -24.78
N LYS A 293 -9.12 -12.60 -25.43
CA LYS A 293 -9.27 -13.91 -24.77
C LYS A 293 -8.06 -14.30 -23.88
N PRO A 294 -6.79 -14.08 -24.26
CA PRO A 294 -5.64 -14.39 -23.39
C PRO A 294 -5.70 -13.61 -22.06
N PHE A 295 -6.06 -12.34 -22.09
CA PHE A 295 -6.22 -11.51 -20.89
C PHE A 295 -7.36 -11.99 -19.99
N VAL A 296 -8.48 -12.43 -20.59
CA VAL A 296 -9.58 -13.05 -19.84
C VAL A 296 -9.12 -14.32 -19.13
N GLN A 297 -8.29 -15.15 -19.79
CA GLN A 297 -7.74 -16.36 -19.18
C GLN A 297 -6.79 -16.00 -18.03
N GLU A 298 -5.91 -15.02 -18.20
CA GLU A 298 -5.03 -14.52 -17.12
C GLU A 298 -5.82 -14.07 -15.89
N ALA A 299 -6.96 -13.40 -16.08
CA ALA A 299 -7.82 -13.02 -14.98
C ALA A 299 -8.44 -14.24 -14.26
N LEU A 300 -8.93 -15.24 -15.00
CA LEU A 300 -9.43 -16.47 -14.41
C LEU A 300 -8.34 -17.24 -13.65
N ASP A 301 -7.15 -17.33 -14.22
CA ASP A 301 -5.98 -17.96 -13.60
C ASP A 301 -5.60 -17.24 -12.29
N SER A 302 -5.65 -15.90 -12.25
CA SER A 302 -5.35 -15.13 -11.03
C SER A 302 -6.38 -15.36 -9.92
N ILE A 303 -7.66 -15.50 -10.27
CA ILE A 303 -8.71 -15.84 -9.32
C ILE A 303 -8.52 -17.28 -8.81
N GLU A 304 -8.16 -18.22 -9.68
CA GLU A 304 -7.83 -19.58 -9.28
C GLU A 304 -6.59 -19.62 -8.37
N PHE A 305 -5.55 -18.83 -8.67
CA PHE A 305 -4.40 -18.69 -7.77
C PHE A 305 -4.82 -18.29 -6.37
N ALA A 306 -5.68 -17.27 -6.25
CA ALA A 306 -6.13 -16.77 -4.95
C ALA A 306 -7.09 -17.73 -4.24
N ARG A 307 -8.04 -18.37 -4.96
CA ARG A 307 -9.19 -19.09 -4.40
C ARG A 307 -9.22 -20.58 -4.69
N GLY A 308 -8.40 -21.05 -5.62
CA GLY A 308 -8.42 -22.45 -6.08
C GLY A 308 -7.98 -23.44 -4.99
N ASP A 309 -8.47 -24.68 -5.13
CA ASP A 309 -8.01 -25.78 -4.31
C ASP A 309 -6.49 -25.96 -4.43
N PRO A 310 -5.76 -26.33 -3.36
CA PRO A 310 -4.30 -26.51 -3.40
C PRO A 310 -3.82 -27.58 -4.40
N ASN A 311 -4.72 -28.41 -4.95
CA ASN A 311 -4.41 -29.37 -6.02
C ASN A 311 -4.78 -28.85 -7.43
N SER A 312 -5.40 -27.68 -7.54
CA SER A 312 -5.69 -27.05 -8.83
C SER A 312 -4.42 -26.47 -9.45
N THR A 313 -4.46 -26.12 -10.75
CA THR A 313 -3.27 -25.64 -11.47
C THR A 313 -2.60 -24.46 -10.77
N TRP A 314 -3.35 -23.41 -10.47
CA TRP A 314 -2.81 -22.20 -9.85
C TRP A 314 -2.88 -22.21 -8.32
N GLY A 315 -3.84 -22.93 -7.73
CA GLY A 315 -3.89 -23.15 -6.29
C GLY A 315 -2.68 -23.92 -5.77
N SER A 316 -2.13 -24.86 -6.54
CA SER A 316 -0.90 -25.59 -6.18
C SER A 316 0.33 -24.68 -6.16
N MET A 317 0.40 -23.68 -7.06
CA MET A 317 1.47 -22.67 -7.04
C MET A 317 1.41 -21.82 -5.76
N ARG A 318 0.20 -21.36 -5.35
CA ARG A 318 0.01 -20.66 -4.07
C ARG A 318 0.45 -21.53 -2.89
N ALA A 319 0.04 -22.81 -2.89
CA ALA A 319 0.40 -23.76 -1.82
C ALA A 319 1.92 -23.98 -1.75
N ALA A 320 2.60 -24.09 -2.90
CA ALA A 320 4.06 -24.20 -2.98
C ALA A 320 4.78 -22.94 -2.46
N MET A 321 4.15 -21.78 -2.55
CA MET A 321 4.65 -20.52 -1.96
C MET A 321 4.39 -20.40 -0.44
N GLY A 322 3.80 -21.42 0.19
CA GLY A 322 3.61 -21.50 1.63
C GLY A 322 2.20 -21.22 2.13
N HIS A 323 1.23 -20.96 1.24
CA HIS A 323 -0.15 -20.65 1.61
C HIS A 323 -1.15 -21.63 0.95
N PRO A 324 -1.35 -22.83 1.51
CA PRO A 324 -2.25 -23.84 0.93
C PRO A 324 -3.73 -23.43 0.97
N GLU A 325 -4.13 -22.63 1.98
CA GLU A 325 -5.51 -22.19 2.12
C GLU A 325 -5.86 -21.08 1.11
N PRO A 326 -7.11 -21.03 0.61
CA PRO A 326 -7.57 -19.94 -0.25
C PRO A 326 -7.59 -18.58 0.46
N PHE A 327 -7.19 -17.52 -0.26
CA PHE A 327 -7.40 -16.14 0.17
C PHE A 327 -8.86 -15.71 -0.04
N ASP A 328 -9.33 -14.77 0.77
CA ASP A 328 -10.71 -14.26 0.76
C ASP A 328 -10.95 -13.23 -0.36
N LEU A 329 -10.70 -13.61 -1.61
CA LEU A 329 -10.90 -12.74 -2.78
C LEU A 329 -12.39 -12.72 -3.18
N ARG A 330 -13.08 -11.63 -2.85
CA ARG A 330 -14.51 -11.41 -3.13
C ARG A 330 -14.77 -10.39 -4.23
N HIS A 331 -13.81 -9.51 -4.51
CA HIS A 331 -13.96 -8.36 -5.38
C HIS A 331 -12.83 -8.29 -6.40
N VAL A 332 -13.21 -8.03 -7.66
CA VAL A 332 -12.24 -7.78 -8.74
C VAL A 332 -12.63 -6.53 -9.51
N ALA A 333 -11.62 -5.75 -9.91
CA ALA A 333 -11.79 -4.56 -10.74
C ALA A 333 -11.18 -4.79 -12.12
N LEU A 334 -11.95 -4.47 -13.17
CA LEU A 334 -11.58 -4.72 -14.55
C LEU A 334 -10.93 -3.47 -15.16
N GLY A 335 -9.59 -3.43 -15.08
CA GLY A 335 -8.79 -2.31 -15.57
C GLY A 335 -8.84 -1.07 -14.67
N ASN A 336 -8.29 0.02 -15.16
CA ASN A 336 -8.21 1.32 -14.48
C ASN A 336 -8.41 2.43 -15.51
N GLU A 337 -9.32 3.39 -15.26
CA GLU A 337 -9.56 4.60 -16.07
C GLU A 337 -9.78 4.41 -17.59
N ASP A 338 -10.09 3.20 -18.04
CA ASP A 338 -10.19 2.78 -19.44
C ASP A 338 -11.56 3.01 -20.10
N CYS A 339 -12.56 3.42 -19.34
CA CYS A 339 -13.96 3.43 -19.77
C CYS A 339 -14.23 4.18 -21.10
N ALA A 340 -13.44 5.22 -21.38
CA ALA A 340 -13.59 6.01 -22.59
C ALA A 340 -12.98 5.35 -23.84
N LYS A 341 -12.22 4.24 -23.68
CA LYS A 341 -11.54 3.57 -24.79
C LYS A 341 -12.53 2.77 -25.66
N LYS A 342 -12.30 2.80 -26.97
CA LYS A 342 -13.21 2.23 -27.99
C LYS A 342 -13.61 0.78 -27.73
N ASN A 343 -12.68 -0.07 -27.29
CA ASN A 343 -12.92 -1.49 -27.11
C ASN A 343 -13.38 -1.85 -25.69
N TYR A 344 -13.46 -0.85 -24.77
CA TYR A 344 -13.69 -1.11 -23.35
C TYR A 344 -14.93 -1.97 -23.08
N ARG A 345 -16.11 -1.54 -23.55
CA ARG A 345 -17.35 -2.27 -23.31
C ARG A 345 -17.31 -3.71 -23.83
N GLY A 346 -16.72 -3.92 -25.01
CA GLY A 346 -16.60 -5.25 -25.61
C GLY A 346 -15.68 -6.16 -24.78
N ASN A 347 -14.53 -5.66 -24.38
CA ASN A 347 -13.59 -6.36 -23.53
C ASN A 347 -14.22 -6.65 -22.16
N TYR A 348 -14.77 -5.63 -21.50
CA TYR A 348 -15.45 -5.78 -20.21
C TYR A 348 -16.48 -6.92 -20.20
N LEU A 349 -17.36 -6.99 -21.21
CA LEU A 349 -18.39 -8.03 -21.30
C LEU A 349 -17.79 -9.43 -21.44
N LYS A 350 -16.63 -9.59 -22.09
CA LYS A 350 -15.91 -10.89 -22.16
C LYS A 350 -15.41 -11.33 -20.79
N PHE A 351 -14.77 -10.42 -20.05
CA PHE A 351 -14.34 -10.68 -18.67
C PHE A 351 -15.52 -10.98 -17.75
N HIS A 352 -16.52 -10.10 -17.73
CA HIS A 352 -17.70 -10.25 -16.89
C HIS A 352 -18.38 -11.61 -17.09
N THR A 353 -18.61 -11.99 -18.35
CA THR A 353 -19.28 -13.25 -18.68
C THR A 353 -18.42 -14.46 -18.21
N ALA A 354 -17.11 -14.43 -18.45
CA ALA A 354 -16.22 -15.52 -18.08
C ALA A 354 -16.10 -15.67 -16.54
N ILE A 355 -15.92 -14.55 -15.84
CA ILE A 355 -15.80 -14.54 -14.37
C ILE A 355 -17.10 -14.97 -13.72
N LYS A 356 -18.25 -14.42 -14.12
CA LYS A 356 -19.56 -14.80 -13.54
C LYS A 356 -19.94 -16.25 -13.83
N LYS A 357 -19.45 -16.82 -14.95
CA LYS A 357 -19.61 -18.25 -15.23
C LYS A 357 -18.78 -19.13 -14.31
N ALA A 358 -17.53 -18.78 -14.05
CA ALA A 358 -16.61 -19.56 -13.25
C ALA A 358 -16.78 -19.31 -11.74
N TYR A 359 -17.04 -18.06 -11.36
CA TYR A 359 -17.11 -17.56 -9.98
C TYR A 359 -18.31 -16.62 -9.82
N PRO A 360 -19.56 -17.12 -9.75
CA PRO A 360 -20.76 -16.29 -9.74
C PRO A 360 -20.90 -15.37 -8.52
N ASP A 361 -20.24 -15.70 -7.43
CA ASP A 361 -20.22 -14.95 -6.16
C ASP A 361 -19.29 -13.72 -6.20
N ILE A 362 -18.25 -13.73 -7.05
CA ILE A 362 -17.31 -12.61 -7.17
C ILE A 362 -18.04 -11.34 -7.62
N LYS A 363 -17.79 -10.26 -6.90
CA LYS A 363 -18.28 -8.92 -7.21
C LYS A 363 -17.34 -8.24 -8.20
N ILE A 364 -17.92 -7.70 -9.27
CA ILE A 364 -17.18 -7.07 -10.36
C ILE A 364 -17.35 -5.56 -10.32
N ILE A 365 -16.22 -4.86 -10.34
CA ILE A 365 -16.12 -3.41 -10.36
C ILE A 365 -15.79 -2.98 -11.80
N THR A 366 -16.61 -2.10 -12.38
CA THR A 366 -16.31 -1.44 -13.66
C THR A 366 -15.58 -0.13 -13.40
N ASN A 367 -14.62 0.25 -14.24
CA ASN A 367 -13.97 1.55 -14.17
C ASN A 367 -14.73 2.69 -14.90
N CYS A 368 -16.02 2.47 -15.22
CA CYS A 368 -16.92 3.50 -15.73
C CYS A 368 -17.68 4.18 -14.60
N PHE A 369 -17.81 5.50 -14.69
CA PHE A 369 -18.63 6.27 -13.75
C PHE A 369 -20.11 5.96 -13.91
N GLY A 370 -20.70 5.30 -12.93
CA GLY A 370 -22.16 5.06 -12.88
C GLY A 370 -22.98 6.25 -12.39
N PHE A 371 -22.33 7.35 -12.01
CA PHE A 371 -22.96 8.50 -11.36
C PHE A 371 -23.85 9.34 -12.28
N SER A 372 -23.35 9.72 -13.47
CA SER A 372 -24.02 10.66 -14.36
C SER A 372 -24.84 10.00 -15.48
N ARG A 373 -24.62 8.74 -15.73
CA ARG A 373 -25.32 7.92 -16.73
C ARG A 373 -25.52 6.50 -16.23
N LYS A 374 -26.65 5.91 -16.58
CA LYS A 374 -26.85 4.48 -16.37
C LYS A 374 -25.78 3.72 -17.17
N LEU A 375 -25.13 2.77 -16.51
CA LEU A 375 -24.17 1.88 -17.17
C LEU A 375 -24.87 1.10 -18.29
N ASP A 376 -24.22 0.94 -19.42
CA ASP A 376 -24.71 0.18 -20.57
C ASP A 376 -24.27 -1.30 -20.53
N HIS A 377 -23.72 -1.72 -19.40
CA HIS A 377 -23.23 -3.08 -19.11
C HIS A 377 -23.47 -3.41 -17.62
N PRO A 378 -23.56 -4.70 -17.26
CA PRO A 378 -23.78 -5.12 -15.87
C PRO A 378 -22.52 -4.91 -15.03
N ALA A 379 -22.68 -4.48 -13.78
CA ALA A 379 -21.64 -4.40 -12.77
C ALA A 379 -22.25 -4.50 -11.37
N ASP A 380 -21.48 -4.97 -10.40
CA ASP A 380 -21.86 -4.91 -8.97
C ASP A 380 -21.53 -3.54 -8.38
N PHE A 381 -20.38 -2.96 -8.78
CA PHE A 381 -19.92 -1.64 -8.39
C PHE A 381 -19.42 -0.85 -9.60
N TYR A 382 -19.46 0.47 -9.48
CA TYR A 382 -18.78 1.37 -10.38
C TYR A 382 -17.67 2.13 -9.66
N ASP A 383 -16.58 2.34 -10.36
CA ASP A 383 -15.40 3.06 -9.86
C ASP A 383 -15.59 4.58 -9.95
N TYR A 384 -15.11 5.30 -8.93
CA TYR A 384 -15.17 6.75 -8.88
C TYR A 384 -13.86 7.32 -8.35
N HIS A 385 -13.16 8.08 -9.20
CA HIS A 385 -11.92 8.77 -8.87
C HIS A 385 -12.18 10.26 -8.72
N LEU A 386 -11.58 10.88 -7.67
CA LEU A 386 -11.73 12.31 -7.40
C LEU A 386 -10.39 12.93 -6.96
N TYR A 387 -9.70 13.53 -7.91
CA TYR A 387 -8.53 14.36 -7.65
C TYR A 387 -8.87 15.82 -7.97
N THR A 388 -8.93 16.68 -6.95
CA THR A 388 -9.39 18.04 -7.14
C THR A 388 -8.86 18.99 -6.06
N SER A 389 -9.05 20.31 -6.24
CA SER A 389 -8.65 21.29 -5.20
C SER A 389 -9.43 21.09 -3.89
N ALA A 390 -8.84 21.45 -2.77
CA ALA A 390 -9.46 21.32 -1.45
C ALA A 390 -10.85 22.00 -1.38
N ASN A 391 -11.00 23.22 -1.91
CA ASN A 391 -12.29 23.89 -1.91
C ASN A 391 -13.36 23.16 -2.73
N ASN A 392 -12.98 22.62 -3.88
CA ASN A 392 -13.90 21.83 -4.70
C ASN A 392 -14.23 20.50 -4.01
N MET A 393 -13.26 19.83 -3.39
CA MET A 393 -13.51 18.59 -2.65
C MET A 393 -14.45 18.81 -1.46
N PHE A 394 -14.31 19.91 -0.72
CA PHE A 394 -15.25 20.29 0.33
C PHE A 394 -16.69 20.42 -0.23
N SER A 395 -16.84 21.08 -1.37
CA SER A 395 -18.16 21.21 -2.03
C SER A 395 -18.73 19.86 -2.51
N MET A 396 -17.88 18.88 -2.76
CA MET A 396 -18.27 17.53 -3.16
C MET A 396 -18.75 16.64 -2.00
N ALA A 397 -18.75 17.15 -0.76
CA ALA A 397 -19.31 16.42 0.38
C ALA A 397 -20.77 16.00 0.17
N HIS A 398 -21.55 16.76 -0.60
CA HIS A 398 -22.95 16.46 -0.95
C HIS A 398 -23.10 15.72 -2.28
N ARG A 399 -22.01 15.21 -2.86
CA ARG A 399 -21.99 14.62 -4.19
C ARG A 399 -22.95 13.46 -4.36
N PHE A 400 -23.10 12.63 -3.36
CA PHE A 400 -23.90 11.41 -3.42
C PHE A 400 -25.35 11.57 -2.90
N ASP A 401 -25.75 12.74 -2.37
CA ASP A 401 -27.07 12.97 -1.80
C ASP A 401 -28.22 12.68 -2.79
N VAL A 402 -28.00 13.03 -4.06
CA VAL A 402 -28.98 12.86 -5.14
C VAL A 402 -28.71 11.63 -6.04
N THR A 403 -27.74 10.79 -5.67
CA THR A 403 -27.40 9.60 -6.45
C THR A 403 -28.50 8.55 -6.34
N SER A 404 -28.84 7.90 -7.46
CA SER A 404 -29.84 6.83 -7.48
C SER A 404 -29.45 5.69 -6.52
N ARG A 405 -30.40 5.28 -5.69
CA ARG A 405 -30.26 4.13 -4.78
C ARG A 405 -30.49 2.79 -5.49
N ALA A 406 -30.92 2.82 -6.75
CA ALA A 406 -31.08 1.63 -7.58
C ALA A 406 -29.86 1.42 -8.48
N GLY A 407 -29.39 0.17 -8.58
CA GLY A 407 -28.27 -0.21 -9.46
C GLY A 407 -26.99 -0.47 -8.71
N PRO A 408 -25.84 -0.48 -9.42
CA PRO A 408 -24.53 -0.69 -8.83
C PRO A 408 -24.18 0.34 -7.75
N LYS A 409 -23.47 -0.09 -6.72
CA LYS A 409 -22.96 0.79 -5.67
C LYS A 409 -21.69 1.52 -6.14
N ALA A 410 -21.45 2.71 -5.57
CA ALA A 410 -20.20 3.42 -5.80
C ALA A 410 -19.05 2.80 -4.99
N PHE A 411 -17.90 2.69 -5.62
CA PHE A 411 -16.62 2.50 -5.00
C PHE A 411 -15.77 3.76 -5.27
N VAL A 412 -15.57 4.58 -4.27
CA VAL A 412 -14.65 5.73 -4.36
C VAL A 412 -13.25 5.20 -4.16
N SER A 413 -12.66 4.65 -5.21
CA SER A 413 -11.43 3.86 -5.12
C SER A 413 -10.17 4.71 -5.05
N GLU A 414 -10.26 5.97 -5.54
CA GLU A 414 -9.16 6.92 -5.48
C GLU A 414 -9.68 8.33 -5.20
N TYR A 415 -9.18 8.98 -4.16
CA TYR A 415 -9.42 10.39 -3.93
C TYR A 415 -8.28 11.03 -3.14
N ALA A 416 -7.98 12.28 -3.46
CA ALA A 416 -7.13 13.18 -2.69
C ALA A 416 -7.40 14.64 -3.07
N ALA A 417 -7.24 15.55 -2.12
CA ALA A 417 -7.19 16.97 -2.43
C ALA A 417 -5.83 17.30 -3.06
N THR A 418 -5.83 17.84 -4.27
CA THR A 418 -4.64 18.06 -5.09
C THR A 418 -4.47 19.53 -5.46
N GLY A 419 -3.38 19.84 -6.15
CA GLY A 419 -3.05 21.17 -6.62
C GLY A 419 -2.22 21.98 -5.64
N LYS A 420 -1.78 23.16 -6.05
CA LYS A 420 -0.78 23.96 -5.34
C LYS A 420 -1.16 24.26 -3.87
N ASN A 421 -2.45 24.45 -3.57
CA ASN A 421 -2.92 24.77 -2.22
C ASN A 421 -3.03 23.55 -1.31
N ALA A 422 -2.99 22.34 -1.85
CA ALA A 422 -2.98 21.10 -1.06
C ALA A 422 -1.57 20.72 -0.58
N GLY A 423 -0.54 21.31 -1.17
CA GLY A 423 0.86 21.02 -0.83
C GLY A 423 1.20 19.55 -0.94
N LYS A 424 1.92 19.03 0.05
CA LYS A 424 2.22 17.59 0.21
C LYS A 424 1.20 16.87 1.12
N GLY A 425 0.00 17.42 1.29
CA GLY A 425 -1.03 16.93 2.21
C GLY A 425 -1.08 17.78 3.49
N ASN A 426 -1.38 19.09 3.33
CA ASN A 426 -1.49 20.03 4.45
C ASN A 426 -2.86 19.94 5.18
N LEU A 427 -3.05 20.74 6.22
CA LEU A 427 -4.30 20.76 6.99
C LEU A 427 -5.51 21.11 6.11
N LEU A 428 -5.39 22.05 5.16
CA LEU A 428 -6.48 22.40 4.24
C LEU A 428 -6.94 21.21 3.41
N ALA A 429 -6.00 20.42 2.87
CA ALA A 429 -6.29 19.20 2.13
C ALA A 429 -7.02 18.18 3.03
N ALA A 430 -6.48 17.95 4.22
CA ALA A 430 -7.02 16.99 5.19
C ALA A 430 -8.46 17.32 5.61
N LEU A 431 -8.78 18.60 5.83
CA LEU A 431 -10.14 19.03 6.19
C LEU A 431 -11.13 18.85 5.04
N ALA A 432 -10.72 19.13 3.80
CA ALA A 432 -11.54 18.92 2.63
C ALA A 432 -11.83 17.44 2.39
N GLU A 433 -10.83 16.59 2.55
CA GLU A 433 -10.95 15.13 2.47
C GLU A 433 -11.86 14.57 3.57
N ALA A 434 -11.72 15.07 4.80
CA ALA A 434 -12.60 14.69 5.91
C ALA A 434 -14.06 15.10 5.64
N ALA A 435 -14.30 16.27 5.07
CA ALA A 435 -15.63 16.71 4.69
C ALA A 435 -16.25 15.81 3.61
N PHE A 436 -15.46 15.43 2.61
CA PHE A 436 -15.89 14.49 1.58
C PHE A 436 -16.20 13.11 2.17
N LEU A 437 -15.39 12.61 3.10
CA LEU A 437 -15.63 11.35 3.82
C LEU A 437 -16.90 11.39 4.68
N ILE A 438 -17.20 12.51 5.33
CA ILE A 438 -18.48 12.71 6.05
C ILE A 438 -19.66 12.54 5.08
N GLY A 439 -19.59 13.16 3.90
CA GLY A 439 -20.62 13.01 2.88
C GLY A 439 -20.76 11.59 2.36
N ILE A 440 -19.66 10.88 2.15
CA ILE A 440 -19.65 9.44 1.80
C ILE A 440 -20.30 8.62 2.91
N GLU A 441 -19.96 8.87 4.18
CA GLU A 441 -20.51 8.16 5.32
C GLU A 441 -22.04 8.33 5.42
N GLN A 442 -22.54 9.56 5.23
CA GLN A 442 -23.99 9.84 5.20
C GLN A 442 -24.70 9.12 4.06
N ASN A 443 -23.99 8.84 2.97
CA ASN A 443 -24.50 8.16 1.77
C ASN A 443 -24.03 6.69 1.67
N SER A 444 -23.82 6.02 2.80
CA SER A 444 -23.35 4.64 2.88
C SER A 444 -24.30 3.60 2.27
N ASP A 445 -25.53 3.98 1.97
CA ASP A 445 -26.49 3.19 1.22
C ASP A 445 -26.20 3.16 -0.29
N VAL A 446 -25.44 4.12 -0.80
CA VAL A 446 -25.00 4.23 -2.20
C VAL A 446 -23.51 3.97 -2.35
N VAL A 447 -22.68 4.57 -1.49
CA VAL A 447 -21.22 4.37 -1.50
C VAL A 447 -20.87 3.23 -0.54
N SER A 448 -20.39 2.13 -1.08
CA SER A 448 -20.07 0.94 -0.26
C SER A 448 -18.62 0.90 0.20
N MET A 449 -17.70 1.49 -0.58
CA MET A 449 -16.26 1.44 -0.33
C MET A 449 -15.62 2.78 -0.70
N ALA A 450 -14.58 3.18 0.06
CA ALA A 450 -13.75 4.33 -0.28
C ALA A 450 -12.30 4.09 0.16
N SER A 451 -11.32 4.53 -0.66
CA SER A 451 -9.90 4.44 -0.36
C SER A 451 -9.13 5.70 -0.77
N TYR A 452 -8.28 6.19 0.13
CA TYR A 452 -7.37 7.30 -0.14
C TYR A 452 -6.24 6.86 -1.07
N ALA A 453 -5.84 7.71 -2.00
CA ALA A 453 -4.78 7.43 -2.97
C ALA A 453 -3.99 8.70 -3.34
N PRO A 454 -2.65 8.60 -3.51
CA PRO A 454 -1.76 7.50 -3.12
C PRO A 454 -1.52 7.40 -1.61
N LEU A 455 -1.12 6.20 -1.16
CA LEU A 455 -0.92 5.96 0.28
C LEU A 455 0.49 6.30 0.76
N PHE A 456 1.51 5.81 0.05
CA PHE A 456 2.92 5.87 0.44
C PHE A 456 3.77 6.68 -0.53
N VAL A 457 4.79 7.36 0.02
CA VAL A 457 5.84 7.98 -0.78
C VAL A 457 7.20 7.88 -0.10
N ASN A 458 8.19 7.39 -0.82
CA ASN A 458 9.59 7.63 -0.48
C ASN A 458 9.95 9.05 -0.93
N ASP A 459 10.26 9.94 0.03
CA ASP A 459 10.46 11.38 -0.26
C ASP A 459 11.71 11.67 -1.12
N ASN A 460 12.61 10.66 -1.27
CA ASN A 460 13.77 10.79 -2.15
C ASN A 460 13.41 10.78 -3.65
N ASP A 461 12.32 10.12 -4.05
CA ASP A 461 11.85 10.10 -5.44
C ASP A 461 10.32 10.22 -5.51
N ARG A 462 9.82 11.41 -5.26
CA ARG A 462 8.40 11.73 -5.29
C ARG A 462 7.91 12.00 -6.71
N ARG A 463 7.07 11.12 -7.23
CA ARG A 463 6.46 11.22 -8.57
C ARG A 463 5.06 11.82 -8.56
N TRP A 464 4.39 11.77 -7.40
CA TRP A 464 3.03 12.27 -7.19
C TRP A 464 2.89 12.92 -5.81
N SER A 465 1.92 13.83 -5.66
CA SER A 465 1.51 14.45 -4.38
C SER A 465 0.02 14.81 -4.42
N PRO A 466 -0.67 14.78 -3.27
CA PRO A 466 -0.21 14.44 -1.93
C PRO A 466 -0.23 12.92 -1.66
N ASP A 467 0.37 12.52 -0.52
CA ASP A 467 0.42 11.14 -0.06
C ASP A 467 0.06 11.08 1.44
N ALA A 468 -0.45 9.94 1.92
CA ALA A 468 -0.83 9.82 3.32
C ALA A 468 0.37 9.59 4.25
N ILE A 469 1.32 8.74 3.82
CA ILE A 469 2.48 8.32 4.62
C ILE A 469 3.75 8.64 3.84
N VAL A 470 4.60 9.46 4.43
CA VAL A 470 5.89 9.87 3.86
C VAL A 470 7.01 9.17 4.62
N PHE A 471 7.96 8.61 3.89
CA PHE A 471 9.08 7.89 4.49
C PHE A 471 10.38 8.06 3.71
N ASN A 472 11.49 7.67 4.32
CA ASN A 472 12.80 7.44 3.72
C ASN A 472 13.36 6.11 4.27
N SER A 473 14.67 5.89 4.16
CA SER A 473 15.31 4.67 4.67
C SER A 473 15.06 4.42 6.16
N SER A 474 14.99 5.46 7.00
CA SER A 474 15.02 5.36 8.48
C SER A 474 13.91 6.10 9.21
N GLN A 475 13.19 6.99 8.54
CA GLN A 475 12.18 7.86 9.15
C GLN A 475 10.87 7.79 8.38
N LEU A 476 9.76 8.06 9.09
CA LEU A 476 8.44 8.13 8.50
C LEU A 476 7.53 9.07 9.30
N TYR A 477 6.51 9.59 8.64
CA TYR A 477 5.45 10.34 9.29
C TYR A 477 4.13 10.25 8.50
N GLY A 478 3.01 10.39 9.22
CA GLY A 478 1.71 10.60 8.60
C GLY A 478 1.49 12.08 8.29
N THR A 479 1.03 12.39 7.08
CA THR A 479 0.58 13.74 6.72
C THR A 479 -0.72 14.09 7.45
N PRO A 480 -1.16 15.36 7.49
CA PRO A 480 -2.49 15.71 7.96
C PRO A 480 -3.60 14.87 7.31
N SER A 481 -3.49 14.50 6.02
CA SER A 481 -4.42 13.61 5.34
C SER A 481 -4.45 12.20 5.96
N TYR A 482 -3.31 11.62 6.36
CA TYR A 482 -3.27 10.37 7.12
C TYR A 482 -4.05 10.47 8.42
N TRP A 483 -3.84 11.55 9.17
CA TRP A 483 -4.52 11.75 10.43
C TRP A 483 -6.04 11.94 10.24
N ALA A 484 -6.47 12.61 9.17
CA ALA A 484 -7.89 12.72 8.83
C ALA A 484 -8.52 11.34 8.56
N GLN A 485 -7.84 10.44 7.82
CA GLN A 485 -8.32 9.08 7.56
C GLN A 485 -8.59 8.32 8.88
N ARG A 486 -7.76 8.50 9.90
CA ARG A 486 -7.92 7.83 11.21
C ARG A 486 -9.23 8.14 11.93
N PHE A 487 -9.83 9.30 11.71
CA PHE A 487 -11.15 9.63 12.29
C PHE A 487 -12.25 8.72 11.77
N PHE A 488 -12.04 8.09 10.61
CA PHE A 488 -13.01 7.23 9.93
C PHE A 488 -12.74 5.74 10.07
N ARG A 489 -11.66 5.33 10.72
CA ARG A 489 -11.28 3.92 10.85
C ARG A 489 -12.32 3.05 11.55
N GLU A 490 -13.17 3.62 12.41
CA GLU A 490 -14.27 2.92 13.08
C GLU A 490 -15.59 2.98 12.29
N SER A 491 -15.64 3.70 11.18
CA SER A 491 -16.85 3.82 10.35
C SER A 491 -17.19 2.53 9.61
N SER A 492 -16.17 1.69 9.37
CA SER A 492 -16.36 0.37 8.78
C SER A 492 -17.15 -0.54 9.74
N SER A 493 -18.27 -1.05 9.28
CA SER A 493 -19.21 -1.87 10.06
C SER A 493 -20.02 -1.11 11.14
N ALA A 494 -19.89 0.21 11.21
CA ALA A 494 -20.73 1.04 12.06
C ALA A 494 -22.12 1.25 11.45
N THR A 495 -23.06 1.67 12.28
CA THR A 495 -24.40 2.11 11.86
C THR A 495 -24.41 3.62 11.74
N VAL A 496 -24.70 4.14 10.55
CA VAL A 496 -24.85 5.58 10.32
C VAL A 496 -26.17 6.04 10.92
N LEU A 497 -26.14 7.15 11.63
CA LEU A 497 -27.31 7.81 12.19
C LEU A 497 -27.72 9.00 11.33
N HIS A 498 -29.01 9.20 11.20
CA HIS A 498 -29.52 10.40 10.54
C HIS A 498 -29.08 11.63 11.35
N SER A 499 -28.42 12.56 10.69
CA SER A 499 -27.94 13.81 11.29
C SER A 499 -28.37 15.01 10.44
N THR A 500 -28.81 16.07 11.09
CA THR A 500 -29.15 17.33 10.44
C THR A 500 -28.35 18.45 11.08
N LEU A 501 -27.80 19.33 10.25
CA LEU A 501 -27.12 20.53 10.68
C LEU A 501 -27.98 21.74 10.34
N GLN A 502 -28.29 22.56 11.33
CA GLN A 502 -29.03 23.81 11.15
C GLN A 502 -28.09 24.98 11.45
N THR A 503 -27.99 25.90 10.51
CA THR A 503 -27.16 27.12 10.66
C THR A 503 -28.01 28.36 10.37
N ASN A 504 -27.69 29.46 11.04
CA ASN A 504 -28.34 30.74 10.81
C ASN A 504 -27.71 31.55 9.66
N THR A 505 -26.70 30.99 8.99
CA THR A 505 -25.95 31.63 7.90
C THR A 505 -26.23 30.94 6.56
N SER A 506 -26.29 31.69 5.48
CA SER A 506 -26.60 31.20 4.13
C SER A 506 -25.50 30.33 3.51
N THR A 507 -24.30 30.33 4.06
CA THR A 507 -23.17 29.50 3.61
C THR A 507 -22.64 28.71 4.80
N SER A 508 -23.06 27.45 4.92
CA SER A 508 -22.49 26.57 5.93
C SER A 508 -21.11 26.09 5.51
N GLN A 509 -20.11 26.41 6.29
CA GLN A 509 -18.77 25.82 6.19
C GLN A 509 -18.60 24.64 7.16
N LEU A 510 -19.72 24.14 7.66
CA LEU A 510 -19.79 22.99 8.54
C LEU A 510 -20.37 21.79 7.81
N ILE A 511 -19.82 20.63 8.07
CA ILE A 511 -20.42 19.35 7.71
C ILE A 511 -20.24 18.37 8.87
N ALA A 512 -21.26 17.54 9.12
CA ALA A 512 -21.25 16.60 10.25
C ALA A 512 -21.87 15.25 9.88
N SER A 513 -21.39 14.19 10.53
CA SER A 513 -22.00 12.86 10.52
C SER A 513 -22.00 12.25 11.91
N ALA A 514 -22.84 11.27 12.13
CA ALA A 514 -22.89 10.51 13.36
C ALA A 514 -22.99 9.00 13.07
N ILE A 515 -22.26 8.21 13.86
CA ILE A 515 -22.26 6.74 13.76
C ILE A 515 -22.36 6.10 15.14
N MET A 516 -22.99 4.94 15.18
CA MET A 516 -22.89 4.00 16.30
C MET A 516 -21.88 2.92 15.94
N TRP A 517 -20.88 2.72 16.79
CA TRP A 517 -19.87 1.67 16.59
C TRP A 517 -19.60 0.93 17.90
N GLU A 518 -19.11 -0.29 17.77
CA GLU A 518 -18.75 -1.16 18.89
C GLU A 518 -17.26 -1.47 18.83
N ASN A 519 -16.59 -1.33 19.97
CA ASN A 519 -15.21 -1.70 20.10
C ASN A 519 -15.10 -3.22 20.29
N SER A 520 -14.52 -3.91 19.31
CA SER A 520 -14.38 -5.37 19.33
C SER A 520 -13.51 -5.90 20.47
N GLY A 521 -12.65 -5.08 21.08
CA GLY A 521 -11.76 -5.50 22.16
C GLY A 521 -12.42 -5.58 23.52
N ASP A 522 -13.40 -4.71 23.81
CA ASP A 522 -14.07 -4.64 25.11
C ASP A 522 -15.61 -4.60 25.01
N SER A 523 -16.15 -4.78 23.81
CA SER A 523 -17.59 -4.78 23.50
C SER A 523 -18.33 -3.52 23.97
N LYS A 524 -17.61 -2.41 24.12
CA LYS A 524 -18.22 -1.13 24.46
C LYS A 524 -18.78 -0.46 23.22
N SER A 525 -19.98 0.11 23.38
CA SER A 525 -20.65 0.84 22.30
C SER A 525 -20.43 2.34 22.45
N TYR A 526 -20.16 2.99 21.34
CA TYR A 526 -19.93 4.43 21.25
C TYR A 526 -20.84 5.07 20.22
N LEU A 527 -21.29 6.27 20.55
CA LEU A 527 -21.81 7.21 19.56
C LEU A 527 -20.66 8.15 19.20
N ARG A 528 -20.25 8.16 17.92
CA ARG A 528 -19.22 9.10 17.40
C ARG A 528 -19.89 10.13 16.52
N ILE A 529 -19.68 11.39 16.83
CA ILE A 529 -20.12 12.54 16.03
C ILE A 529 -18.86 13.18 15.46
N LYS A 530 -18.76 13.33 14.14
CA LYS A 530 -17.65 13.97 13.44
C LYS A 530 -18.13 15.25 12.80
N ILE A 531 -17.36 16.34 12.96
CA ILE A 531 -17.70 17.66 12.44
C ILE A 531 -16.45 18.28 11.84
N VAL A 532 -16.54 18.74 10.60
CA VAL A 532 -15.55 19.61 9.97
C VAL A 532 -16.05 21.05 10.04
N ASN A 533 -15.23 21.95 10.61
CA ASN A 533 -15.35 23.38 10.45
C ASN A 533 -14.31 23.85 9.42
N PHE A 534 -14.75 24.12 8.20
CA PHE A 534 -13.91 24.59 7.10
C PHE A 534 -13.82 26.14 7.06
N GLY A 535 -14.46 26.81 8.04
CA GLY A 535 -14.50 28.25 8.20
C GLY A 535 -13.38 28.80 9.08
N ASN A 536 -13.18 30.09 9.00
CA ASN A 536 -12.19 30.85 9.76
C ASN A 536 -12.72 31.38 11.12
N ASP A 537 -13.96 31.06 11.46
CA ASP A 537 -14.58 31.48 12.72
C ASP A 537 -14.70 30.32 13.71
N THR A 538 -14.59 30.67 15.00
CA THR A 538 -14.99 29.74 16.07
C THR A 538 -16.51 29.58 16.05
N VAL A 539 -16.99 28.36 16.11
CA VAL A 539 -18.42 28.05 16.08
C VAL A 539 -18.87 27.47 17.41
N ASN A 540 -19.85 28.12 18.06
CA ASN A 540 -20.59 27.54 19.18
C ASN A 540 -21.74 26.73 18.62
N LEU A 541 -21.75 25.43 18.91
CA LEU A 541 -22.72 24.49 18.37
C LEU A 541 -23.43 23.78 19.52
N LYS A 542 -24.75 23.69 19.44
CA LYS A 542 -25.54 22.81 20.29
C LYS A 542 -25.78 21.48 19.56
N ILE A 543 -25.34 20.39 20.18
CA ILE A 543 -25.60 19.04 19.70
C ILE A 543 -26.74 18.45 20.53
N SER A 544 -27.78 17.92 19.88
CA SER A 544 -28.88 17.18 20.52
C SER A 544 -29.02 15.82 19.88
N VAL A 545 -29.06 14.77 20.71
CA VAL A 545 -29.16 13.37 20.25
C VAL A 545 -30.51 12.80 20.60
N ASP A 546 -31.40 12.73 19.61
CA ASP A 546 -32.72 12.15 19.77
C ASP A 546 -32.66 10.65 20.08
N GLY A 547 -33.49 10.19 21.00
CA GLY A 547 -33.53 8.79 21.43
C GLY A 547 -32.41 8.37 22.39
N LEU A 548 -31.50 9.28 22.75
CA LEU A 548 -30.55 9.02 23.82
C LEU A 548 -31.20 9.31 25.18
N GLU A 549 -31.26 8.31 26.04
CA GLU A 549 -31.81 8.47 27.39
C GLU A 549 -30.90 9.38 28.23
N PRO A 550 -31.46 10.26 29.06
CA PRO A 550 -30.66 11.05 30.02
C PRO A 550 -29.82 10.11 30.90
N ASN A 551 -28.56 10.46 31.11
CA ASN A 551 -27.59 9.68 31.90
C ASN A 551 -27.21 8.29 31.31
N SER A 552 -27.55 7.98 30.07
CA SER A 552 -27.12 6.76 29.41
C SER A 552 -25.68 6.83 28.83
N THR A 553 -25.04 7.96 28.95
CA THR A 553 -23.62 8.16 28.56
C THR A 553 -22.72 8.20 29.78
N LEU A 554 -21.55 7.60 29.68
CA LEU A 554 -20.54 7.63 30.73
C LEU A 554 -19.53 8.72 30.45
N LEU A 555 -19.40 9.70 31.35
CA LEU A 555 -18.38 10.77 31.21
C LEU A 555 -16.98 10.16 31.23
N SER A 556 -16.72 9.20 32.14
CA SER A 556 -15.48 8.44 32.15
C SER A 556 -15.41 7.52 30.93
N GLY A 557 -14.58 7.86 29.96
CA GLY A 557 -14.42 7.13 28.71
C GLY A 557 -15.03 7.80 27.49
N SER A 558 -15.77 8.90 27.67
CA SER A 558 -16.16 9.79 26.55
C SER A 558 -15.04 10.79 26.24
N THR A 559 -14.77 11.02 24.95
CA THR A 559 -13.62 11.83 24.53
C THR A 559 -13.95 12.79 23.41
N LYS A 560 -13.21 13.90 23.34
CA LYS A 560 -13.11 14.81 22.20
C LYS A 560 -11.76 14.59 21.54
N THR A 561 -11.73 14.41 20.22
CA THR A 561 -10.50 14.37 19.42
C THR A 561 -10.56 15.47 18.38
N GLU A 562 -9.48 16.24 18.22
CA GLU A 562 -9.45 17.43 17.37
C GLU A 562 -8.17 17.47 16.54
N LEU A 563 -8.31 17.69 15.24
CA LEU A 563 -7.23 17.95 14.29
C LEU A 563 -7.36 19.39 13.82
N THR A 564 -6.39 20.22 14.15
CA THR A 564 -6.32 21.65 13.79
C THR A 564 -4.88 22.14 13.84
N SER A 565 -4.62 23.32 13.30
CA SER A 565 -3.35 24.04 13.43
C SER A 565 -3.60 25.55 13.32
N GLY A 566 -2.64 26.35 13.75
CA GLY A 566 -2.69 27.82 13.64
C GLY A 566 -2.63 28.34 12.19
N ASN A 567 -2.21 27.50 11.23
CA ASN A 567 -2.15 27.82 9.81
C ASN A 567 -2.66 26.65 8.96
N LEU A 568 -3.61 26.92 8.07
CA LEU A 568 -4.17 25.93 7.13
C LEU A 568 -3.14 25.25 6.23
N MET A 569 -2.03 25.95 5.96
CA MET A 569 -0.98 25.44 5.10
C MET A 569 0.07 24.62 5.85
N ASP A 570 -0.14 24.36 7.16
CA ASP A 570 0.78 23.55 7.94
C ASP A 570 0.80 22.10 7.46
N GLU A 571 2.03 21.60 7.29
CA GLU A 571 2.35 20.23 6.89
C GLU A 571 3.23 19.57 7.94
N ASN A 572 3.19 18.24 8.01
CA ASN A 572 4.17 17.46 8.74
C ASN A 572 5.43 17.27 7.87
N SER A 573 6.56 17.05 8.52
CA SER A 573 7.86 16.82 7.88
C SER A 573 8.72 15.90 8.76
N PHE A 574 9.85 15.43 8.24
CA PHE A 574 10.81 14.65 9.06
C PHE A 574 11.31 15.44 10.28
N ASN A 575 11.45 16.77 10.17
CA ASN A 575 11.86 17.61 11.30
C ASN A 575 10.71 17.89 12.29
N GLU A 576 9.49 17.95 11.81
CA GLU A 576 8.28 18.23 12.59
C GLU A 576 7.17 17.20 12.28
N PRO A 577 7.35 15.91 12.61
CA PRO A 577 6.45 14.83 12.18
C PRO A 577 5.06 14.90 12.84
N ASN A 578 4.91 15.68 13.88
CA ASN A 578 3.69 15.84 14.67
C ASN A 578 3.17 17.29 14.71
N LYS A 579 3.59 18.16 13.80
CA LYS A 579 3.15 19.57 13.76
C LYS A 579 1.63 19.68 13.63
N VAL A 580 1.03 18.84 12.79
CA VAL A 580 -0.41 18.70 12.64
C VAL A 580 -0.77 17.26 12.99
N LYS A 581 -1.22 17.04 14.22
CA LYS A 581 -1.59 15.72 14.75
C LYS A 581 -2.85 15.85 15.61
N PRO A 582 -3.75 14.87 15.63
CA PRO A 582 -4.91 14.89 16.49
C PRO A 582 -4.54 14.97 17.98
N THR A 583 -5.23 15.83 18.71
CA THR A 583 -5.18 15.90 20.17
C THR A 583 -6.47 15.33 20.75
N GLN A 584 -6.36 14.55 21.81
CA GLN A 584 -7.51 13.95 22.51
C GLN A 584 -7.61 14.46 23.92
N SER A 585 -8.84 14.76 24.35
CA SER A 585 -9.18 15.20 25.71
C SER A 585 -10.44 14.49 26.20
N PRO A 586 -10.66 14.41 27.53
CA PRO A 586 -11.94 13.97 28.08
C PRO A 586 -13.09 14.89 27.62
N LEU A 587 -14.28 14.31 27.41
CA LEU A 587 -15.51 15.04 27.11
C LEU A 587 -16.35 15.18 28.39
N GLU A 588 -16.25 16.33 29.06
CA GLU A 588 -16.82 16.56 30.40
C GLU A 588 -18.35 16.71 30.40
N ASN A 589 -18.94 17.09 29.26
CA ASN A 589 -20.36 17.32 29.09
C ASN A 589 -21.05 16.27 28.18
N ALA A 590 -20.49 15.05 28.10
CA ALA A 590 -21.08 13.98 27.29
C ALA A 590 -22.50 13.67 27.75
N GLY A 591 -23.46 13.82 26.84
CA GLY A 591 -24.88 13.64 27.14
C GLY A 591 -25.77 13.79 25.93
N LYS A 592 -27.09 13.76 26.19
CA LYS A 592 -28.10 13.95 25.14
C LYS A 592 -28.00 15.32 24.49
N ASP A 593 -27.79 16.35 25.28
CA ASP A 593 -27.64 17.75 24.85
C ASP A 593 -26.27 18.23 25.28
N MET A 594 -25.49 18.77 24.34
CA MET A 594 -24.13 19.22 24.56
C MET A 594 -23.91 20.58 23.89
N ASP A 595 -23.39 21.55 24.62
CA ASP A 595 -22.84 22.78 24.06
C ASP A 595 -21.35 22.56 23.80
N VAL A 596 -20.92 22.71 22.55
CA VAL A 596 -19.55 22.47 22.12
C VAL A 596 -19.00 23.67 21.34
N VAL A 597 -17.68 23.84 21.41
CA VAL A 597 -16.96 24.85 20.67
C VAL A 597 -16.11 24.16 19.62
N LEU A 598 -16.28 24.56 18.35
CA LEU A 598 -15.47 24.13 17.22
C LEU A 598 -14.49 25.22 16.89
N LEU A 599 -13.20 24.89 16.85
CA LEU A 599 -12.16 25.82 16.43
C LEU A 599 -12.26 26.12 14.91
N PRO A 600 -11.75 27.29 14.46
CA PRO A 600 -11.57 27.54 13.04
C PRO A 600 -10.75 26.41 12.40
N TYR A 601 -11.07 26.04 11.18
CA TYR A 601 -10.30 25.08 10.40
C TYR A 601 -9.96 23.82 11.19
N SER A 602 -10.99 23.09 11.61
CA SER A 602 -10.83 21.89 12.45
C SER A 602 -11.67 20.70 11.97
N LEU A 603 -11.15 19.51 12.22
CA LEU A 603 -11.91 18.28 12.25
C LEU A 603 -12.02 17.83 13.71
N THR A 604 -13.24 17.76 14.22
CA THR A 604 -13.51 17.38 15.60
C THR A 604 -14.37 16.14 15.63
N SER A 605 -14.03 15.14 16.46
CA SER A 605 -14.91 14.02 16.81
C SER A 605 -15.21 14.00 18.29
N PHE A 606 -16.47 13.69 18.61
CA PHE A 606 -16.96 13.44 19.96
C PHE A 606 -17.34 11.97 20.05
N ASP A 607 -16.65 11.22 20.91
CA ASP A 607 -16.96 9.82 21.22
C ASP A 607 -17.68 9.74 22.56
N LEU A 608 -18.97 9.44 22.52
CA LEU A 608 -19.80 9.26 23.71
C LEU A 608 -19.88 7.77 24.04
N LEU A 609 -19.30 7.37 25.16
CA LEU A 609 -19.39 5.99 25.65
C LEU A 609 -20.79 5.73 26.21
N LYS A 610 -21.48 4.76 25.62
CA LYS A 610 -22.80 4.31 26.14
C LYS A 610 -22.64 3.47 27.40
N GLY A 611 -23.36 3.80 28.46
CA GLY A 611 -23.52 2.95 29.62
C GLY A 611 -24.26 1.65 29.26
N SER A 612 -23.89 0.55 29.88
CA SER A 612 -24.63 -0.70 29.74
C SER A 612 -26.07 -0.50 30.21
N SER A 613 -27.01 -0.32 29.28
CA SER A 613 -28.43 -0.46 29.62
C SER A 613 -28.64 -1.92 29.99
N ASN A 614 -29.08 -2.18 31.22
CA ASN A 614 -29.72 -3.46 31.56
C ASN A 614 -30.91 -3.60 30.61
N LEU A 615 -30.74 -4.25 29.49
CA LEU A 615 -31.83 -4.73 28.65
C LEU A 615 -32.59 -5.76 29.49
N ARG A 616 -33.58 -5.29 30.29
CA ARG A 616 -34.69 -6.14 30.65
C ARG A 616 -35.37 -6.49 29.33
N THR A 617 -35.05 -7.67 28.82
CA THR A 617 -35.82 -8.32 27.78
C THR A 617 -37.28 -8.36 28.23
N ALA A 618 -38.10 -7.46 27.70
CA ALA A 618 -39.54 -7.67 27.72
C ALA A 618 -39.78 -8.87 26.78
N ARG A 619 -39.88 -10.06 27.40
CA ARG A 619 -40.47 -11.22 26.76
C ARG A 619 -41.91 -10.84 26.44
N THR A 620 -42.22 -10.51 25.21
CA THR A 620 -43.56 -10.56 24.67
C THR A 620 -43.91 -12.05 24.54
N ASP A 621 -44.60 -12.58 25.52
CA ASP A 621 -45.30 -13.86 25.44
C ASP A 621 -46.41 -13.72 24.38
N TYR A 622 -46.13 -14.18 23.17
CA TYR A 622 -47.19 -14.45 22.19
C TYR A 622 -47.86 -15.77 22.58
N PHE A 623 -49.00 -15.66 23.23
CA PHE A 623 -49.93 -16.76 23.40
C PHE A 623 -50.41 -17.25 22.03
N SER A 624 -50.02 -18.46 21.67
CA SER A 624 -50.65 -19.22 20.60
C SER A 624 -52.05 -19.64 21.03
N ARG A 625 -53.08 -19.03 20.43
CA ARG A 625 -54.44 -19.64 20.44
C ARG A 625 -54.53 -20.56 19.23
N SER A 626 -54.52 -21.84 19.50
CA SER A 626 -55.07 -22.86 18.63
C SER A 626 -56.58 -22.66 18.50
N SER A 627 -57.12 -22.53 17.30
CA SER A 627 -58.51 -22.84 17.00
C SER A 627 -58.54 -23.77 15.80
N SER A 628 -58.95 -24.99 16.11
CA SER A 628 -59.50 -25.98 15.18
C SER A 628 -60.72 -25.44 14.43
N PHE A 629 -60.68 -25.51 13.08
CA PHE A 629 -61.72 -26.10 12.23
C PHE A 629 -61.12 -26.27 10.83
#